data_b666f62f59fb8c3ad7c4a22913ed58cb
#
_entry.id   b666f62f59fb8c3ad7c4a22913ed58cb
#
_cell.length_a   1.000
_cell.length_b   1.000
_cell.length_c   1.000
_cell.angle_alpha   90.00
_cell.angle_beta   90.00
_cell.angle_gamma   90.00
#
_symmetry.space_group_name_H-M   'P 1'
#
loop_
_entity.id
_entity.type
_entity.pdbx_description
1 polymer ?
#
loop_
_entity_poly.entity_id
_entity_poly.type
_entity_poly.pdbx_seq_one_letter_code
_entity_poly.pdbx_strand_id
1 'polypeptide(L)'
;DLSYHGDCVRVSTSMGEMKARFVLAADGALSRVARKAGMADGRILVPALEYEVTIPQKQLDRFYGVARFDFGILPHGYAWAFPKRQHLSIGILSMVQREGELKRTIITYLDLLGCRDVAQIEHHGFVIPIRPRTGPFMKHRVLLVGDAAGFADPVTGEGISFALRSGQSAAQSLIEGNLEEQAVHAKYTRSLAESLMPELRAGRLFARLLYDFPRLRSWAFVQQGQRLCEA
;
A
#
# COMPACT_ATOMS: atom_id res chain seq x y z
N ASP A 1 -8.97 -16.93 -15.75
CA ASP A 1 -7.74 -17.68 -16.03
C ASP A 1 -6.91 -16.96 -17.08
N LEU A 2 -5.62 -17.35 -17.25
CA LEU A 2 -4.73 -16.77 -18.25
C LEU A 2 -4.19 -17.89 -19.15
N SER A 3 -4.18 -17.66 -20.44
CA SER A 3 -3.47 -18.51 -21.41
C SER A 3 -2.75 -17.65 -22.45
N TYR A 4 -1.63 -18.16 -22.96
CA TYR A 4 -0.71 -17.40 -23.82
C TYR A 4 -0.74 -17.99 -25.22
N HIS A 5 -0.98 -17.14 -26.23
CA HIS A 5 -1.13 -17.57 -27.62
C HIS A 5 -0.35 -16.60 -28.55
N GLY A 6 0.88 -16.97 -28.88
CA GLY A 6 1.73 -16.13 -29.73
C GLY A 6 1.93 -14.73 -29.16
N ASP A 7 1.40 -13.73 -29.83
CA ASP A 7 1.52 -12.31 -29.48
C ASP A 7 0.39 -11.78 -28.60
N CYS A 8 -0.49 -12.64 -28.08
CA CYS A 8 -1.62 -12.24 -27.24
C CYS A 8 -1.79 -13.09 -25.98
N VAL A 9 -2.43 -12.48 -24.99
CA VAL A 9 -2.89 -13.12 -23.76
C VAL A 9 -4.42 -13.24 -23.82
N ARG A 10 -4.93 -14.44 -23.56
CA ARG A 10 -6.35 -14.65 -23.36
C ARG A 10 -6.66 -14.65 -21.88
N VAL A 11 -7.61 -13.84 -21.49
CA VAL A 11 -8.07 -13.66 -20.12
C VAL A 11 -9.49 -14.17 -19.99
N SER A 12 -9.70 -15.24 -19.24
CA SER A 12 -11.03 -15.78 -18.94
C SER A 12 -11.54 -15.19 -17.63
N THR A 13 -12.70 -14.53 -17.69
CA THR A 13 -13.38 -13.90 -16.54
C THR A 13 -14.77 -14.47 -16.36
N SER A 14 -15.47 -14.09 -15.31
CA SER A 14 -16.89 -14.42 -15.10
C SER A 14 -17.81 -13.79 -16.15
N MET A 15 -17.34 -12.76 -16.86
CA MET A 15 -18.08 -12.05 -17.91
C MET A 15 -17.72 -12.55 -19.33
N GLY A 16 -16.87 -13.58 -19.46
CA GLY A 16 -16.43 -14.12 -20.73
C GLY A 16 -14.92 -14.05 -20.95
N GLU A 17 -14.52 -14.34 -22.17
CA GLU A 17 -13.12 -14.31 -22.59
C GLU A 17 -12.76 -13.01 -23.32
N MET A 18 -11.58 -12.49 -23.01
CA MET A 18 -10.98 -11.35 -23.69
C MET A 18 -9.60 -11.71 -24.24
N LYS A 19 -9.24 -11.15 -25.40
CA LYS A 19 -7.89 -11.22 -25.95
C LYS A 19 -7.24 -9.86 -25.89
N ALA A 20 -5.98 -9.82 -25.42
CA ALA A 20 -5.21 -8.60 -25.33
C ALA A 20 -3.75 -8.86 -25.72
N ARG A 21 -3.08 -7.86 -26.26
CA ARG A 21 -1.63 -7.94 -26.52
C ARG A 21 -0.82 -7.92 -25.24
N PHE A 22 -1.30 -7.19 -24.23
CA PHE A 22 -0.73 -7.11 -22.89
C PHE A 22 -1.83 -7.05 -21.82
N VAL A 23 -1.48 -7.46 -20.61
CA VAL A 23 -2.33 -7.36 -19.42
C VAL A 23 -1.57 -6.56 -18.36
N LEU A 24 -2.18 -5.51 -17.84
CA LEU A 24 -1.70 -4.79 -16.67
C LEU A 24 -2.46 -5.32 -15.45
N ALA A 25 -1.75 -6.02 -14.59
CA ALA A 25 -2.29 -6.56 -13.35
C ALA A 25 -2.27 -5.47 -12.28
N ALA A 26 -3.43 -4.84 -12.07
CA ALA A 26 -3.70 -3.82 -11.06
C ALA A 26 -4.75 -4.33 -10.05
N ASP A 27 -4.77 -5.64 -9.80
CA ASP A 27 -5.75 -6.35 -8.99
C ASP A 27 -5.36 -6.47 -7.50
N GLY A 28 -4.49 -5.55 -7.04
CA GLY A 28 -4.20 -5.31 -5.63
C GLY A 28 -3.30 -6.33 -4.96
N ALA A 29 -3.18 -6.21 -3.64
CA ALA A 29 -2.25 -6.97 -2.80
C ALA A 29 -2.43 -8.49 -2.92
N LEU A 30 -3.62 -8.99 -3.15
CA LEU A 30 -3.91 -10.41 -3.30
C LEU A 30 -3.95 -10.87 -4.77
N SER A 31 -3.29 -10.17 -5.68
CA SER A 31 -3.30 -10.37 -7.13
C SER A 31 -3.46 -11.82 -7.57
N ARG A 32 -4.60 -12.10 -8.18
CA ARG A 32 -4.89 -13.39 -8.82
C ARG A 32 -4.16 -13.50 -10.13
N VAL A 33 -4.05 -12.40 -10.86
CA VAL A 33 -3.36 -12.32 -12.15
C VAL A 33 -1.89 -12.67 -12.00
N ALA A 34 -1.19 -12.11 -11.00
CA ALA A 34 0.20 -12.42 -10.72
C ALA A 34 0.42 -13.93 -10.43
N ARG A 35 -0.46 -14.54 -9.63
CA ARG A 35 -0.41 -15.98 -9.34
C ARG A 35 -0.62 -16.81 -10.60
N LYS A 36 -1.62 -16.47 -11.41
CA LYS A 36 -1.93 -17.18 -12.67
C LYS A 36 -0.82 -17.03 -13.70
N ALA A 37 -0.14 -15.89 -13.72
CA ALA A 37 1.05 -15.68 -14.54
C ALA A 37 2.30 -16.42 -14.03
N GLY A 38 2.21 -17.11 -12.90
CA GLY A 38 3.34 -17.82 -12.28
C GLY A 38 4.48 -16.89 -11.88
N MET A 39 4.15 -15.69 -11.39
CA MET A 39 5.14 -14.74 -10.90
C MET A 39 5.46 -15.01 -9.43
N ALA A 40 6.77 -15.07 -9.13
CA ALA A 40 7.24 -15.31 -7.76
C ALA A 40 6.68 -14.28 -6.78
N ASP A 41 6.23 -14.77 -5.63
CA ASP A 41 5.85 -13.93 -4.51
C ASP A 41 7.02 -13.71 -3.56
N GLY A 42 7.23 -12.95 -2.82
CA GLY A 42 8.29 -12.66 -1.83
C GLY A 42 7.92 -11.41 -1.06
N ARG A 43 6.67 -10.98 -1.26
CA ARG A 43 6.08 -9.83 -0.59
C ARG A 43 5.92 -10.13 0.90
N ILE A 44 6.02 -9.08 1.68
CA ILE A 44 5.54 -9.06 3.05
C ILE A 44 4.19 -8.36 3.05
N LEU A 45 3.15 -9.09 3.40
CA LEU A 45 1.80 -8.57 3.53
C LEU A 45 1.53 -8.29 5.01
N VAL A 46 1.18 -7.07 5.34
CA VAL A 46 0.85 -6.65 6.70
C VAL A 46 -0.63 -6.32 6.81
N PRO A 47 -1.30 -6.75 7.89
CA PRO A 47 -2.70 -6.40 8.11
C PRO A 47 -2.84 -4.94 8.52
N ALA A 48 -3.86 -4.30 7.99
CA ALA A 48 -4.32 -2.98 8.39
C ALA A 48 -5.83 -3.02 8.66
N LEU A 49 -6.26 -2.31 9.68
CA LEU A 49 -7.67 -2.07 9.96
C LEU A 49 -7.95 -0.58 9.88
N GLU A 50 -9.08 -0.23 9.31
CA GLU A 50 -9.60 1.13 9.26
C GLU A 50 -11.06 1.13 9.71
N TYR A 51 -11.41 2.09 10.55
CA TYR A 51 -12.77 2.35 10.98
C TYR A 51 -13.16 3.77 10.56
N GLU A 52 -14.27 3.88 9.84
CA GLU A 52 -14.93 5.16 9.61
C GLU A 52 -15.93 5.39 10.73
N VAL A 53 -15.61 6.36 11.59
CA VAL A 53 -16.31 6.58 12.86
C VAL A 53 -17.08 7.88 12.81
N THR A 54 -18.42 7.79 12.83
CA THR A 54 -19.29 8.96 12.92
C THR A 54 -19.42 9.38 14.38
N ILE A 55 -18.93 10.57 14.69
CA ILE A 55 -18.94 11.19 16.03
C ILE A 55 -19.62 12.56 15.94
N PRO A 56 -20.09 13.13 17.07
CA PRO A 56 -20.63 14.48 17.10
C PRO A 56 -19.69 15.53 16.49
N GLN A 57 -20.23 16.45 15.71
CA GLN A 57 -19.45 17.45 14.99
C GLN A 57 -18.46 18.19 15.88
N LYS A 58 -18.87 18.59 17.09
CA LYS A 58 -17.99 19.25 18.07
C LYS A 58 -16.75 18.42 18.44
N GLN A 59 -16.84 17.10 18.41
CA GLN A 59 -15.68 16.22 18.63
C GLN A 59 -14.83 16.12 17.37
N LEU A 60 -15.47 16.02 16.19
CA LEU A 60 -14.80 15.96 14.90
C LEU A 60 -13.98 17.22 14.62
N ASP A 61 -14.51 18.40 14.99
CA ASP A 61 -13.84 19.69 14.81
C ASP A 61 -12.46 19.78 15.52
N ARG A 62 -12.24 19.00 16.57
CA ARG A 62 -10.94 18.92 17.27
C ARG A 62 -9.83 18.32 16.40
N PHE A 63 -10.18 17.57 15.40
CA PHE A 63 -9.25 16.93 14.46
C PHE A 63 -9.10 17.72 13.15
N TYR A 64 -9.86 18.79 12.97
CA TYR A 64 -9.89 19.51 11.70
C TYR A 64 -8.53 20.11 11.35
N GLY A 65 -8.10 19.95 10.09
CA GLY A 65 -6.81 20.46 9.62
C GLY A 65 -5.57 19.67 10.09
N VAL A 66 -5.76 18.53 10.74
CA VAL A 66 -4.66 17.71 11.25
C VAL A 66 -4.73 16.29 10.68
N ALA A 67 -3.63 15.83 10.07
CA ALA A 67 -3.39 14.43 9.81
C ALA A 67 -2.57 13.84 10.96
N ARG A 68 -3.20 13.05 11.82
CA ARG A 68 -2.57 12.52 13.03
C ARG A 68 -2.00 11.13 12.80
N PHE A 69 -0.74 10.95 13.18
CA PHE A 69 -0.04 9.67 13.19
C PHE A 69 0.51 9.40 14.60
N ASP A 70 0.12 8.30 15.19
CA ASP A 70 0.53 7.92 16.55
C ASP A 70 1.41 6.68 16.51
N PHE A 71 2.69 6.85 16.83
CA PHE A 71 3.67 5.77 16.97
C PHE A 71 3.78 5.35 18.44
N GLY A 72 3.95 4.05 18.66
CA GLY A 72 4.09 3.49 20.01
C GLY A 72 2.79 2.99 20.62
N ILE A 73 1.65 3.16 19.97
CA ILE A 73 0.37 2.55 20.34
C ILE A 73 0.45 1.01 20.20
N LEU A 74 1.20 0.55 19.23
CA LEU A 74 1.41 -0.87 18.93
C LEU A 74 2.86 -1.12 18.48
N PRO A 75 3.38 -2.33 18.68
CA PRO A 75 4.73 -2.68 18.25
C PRO A 75 4.81 -2.76 16.72
N HIS A 76 5.92 -2.29 16.16
CA HIS A 76 6.23 -2.32 14.73
C HIS A 76 5.07 -1.88 13.84
N GLY A 77 4.52 -0.70 14.18
CA GLY A 77 3.39 -0.14 13.45
C GLY A 77 3.03 1.25 13.96
N TYR A 78 1.92 1.75 13.50
CA TYR A 78 1.38 3.04 13.88
C TYR A 78 -0.15 3.05 13.81
N ALA A 79 -0.76 4.03 14.46
CA ALA A 79 -2.17 4.35 14.34
C ALA A 79 -2.33 5.70 13.64
N TRP A 80 -3.46 5.91 12.99
CA TRP A 80 -3.78 7.20 12.38
C TRP A 80 -5.21 7.65 12.71
N ALA A 81 -5.40 8.98 12.66
CA ALA A 81 -6.71 9.60 12.72
C ALA A 81 -6.79 10.76 11.74
N PHE A 82 -7.60 10.61 10.70
CA PHE A 82 -7.78 11.57 9.63
C PHE A 82 -9.21 12.08 9.59
N PRO A 83 -9.44 13.38 9.84
CA PRO A 83 -10.78 13.93 9.74
C PRO A 83 -11.25 13.94 8.28
N LYS A 84 -12.45 13.47 8.10
CA LYS A 84 -13.23 13.60 6.87
C LYS A 84 -14.36 14.61 7.11
N ARG A 85 -15.14 14.88 6.09
CA ARG A 85 -16.20 15.89 6.18
C ARG A 85 -17.27 15.58 7.25
N GLN A 86 -17.61 14.31 7.45
CA GLN A 86 -18.71 13.87 8.31
C GLN A 86 -18.32 12.78 9.31
N HIS A 87 -17.10 12.26 9.24
CA HIS A 87 -16.61 11.17 10.09
C HIS A 87 -15.10 11.29 10.31
N LEU A 88 -14.58 10.52 11.22
CA LEU A 88 -13.16 10.36 11.47
C LEU A 88 -12.74 8.99 10.91
N SER A 89 -11.81 8.96 9.95
CA SER A 89 -11.13 7.75 9.54
C SER A 89 -10.02 7.48 10.53
N ILE A 90 -10.14 6.40 11.28
CA ILE A 90 -9.09 5.92 12.18
C ILE A 90 -8.61 4.57 11.71
N GLY A 91 -7.31 4.31 11.89
CA GLY A 91 -6.83 2.99 11.56
C GLY A 91 -5.52 2.66 12.24
N ILE A 92 -5.13 1.43 12.06
CA ILE A 92 -3.90 0.85 12.59
C ILE A 92 -3.28 -0.11 11.59
N LEU A 93 -1.96 -0.11 11.56
CA LEU A 93 -1.16 -1.05 10.79
C LEU A 93 -0.07 -1.63 11.70
N SER A 94 0.14 -2.93 11.68
CA SER A 94 1.24 -3.57 12.40
C SER A 94 1.86 -4.69 11.60
N MET A 95 3.19 -4.71 11.60
CA MET A 95 3.99 -5.76 10.94
C MET A 95 4.07 -7.05 11.76
N VAL A 96 3.65 -7.05 13.02
CA VAL A 96 3.81 -8.17 13.96
C VAL A 96 2.50 -8.64 14.61
N GLN A 97 1.49 -7.77 14.71
CA GLN A 97 0.21 -8.13 15.32
C GLN A 97 -0.71 -8.88 14.33
N ARG A 98 -1.49 -9.80 14.89
CA ARG A 98 -2.54 -10.51 14.16
C ARG A 98 -3.85 -9.72 14.17
N GLU A 99 -4.76 -10.02 13.25
CA GLU A 99 -6.05 -9.33 13.11
C GLU A 99 -6.84 -9.20 14.43
N GLY A 100 -6.92 -10.25 15.23
CA GLY A 100 -7.64 -10.21 16.51
C GLY A 100 -7.01 -9.27 17.55
N GLU A 101 -5.71 -9.07 17.51
CA GLU A 101 -4.99 -8.09 18.36
C GLU A 101 -5.22 -6.67 17.83
N LEU A 102 -5.20 -6.48 16.52
CA LEU A 102 -5.51 -5.20 15.89
C LEU A 102 -6.92 -4.73 16.26
N LYS A 103 -7.92 -5.61 16.21
CA LYS A 103 -9.30 -5.26 16.60
C LYS A 103 -9.39 -4.73 18.05
N ARG A 104 -8.64 -5.30 18.98
CA ARG A 104 -8.58 -4.78 20.36
C ARG A 104 -7.85 -3.43 20.43
N THR A 105 -6.73 -3.33 19.73
CA THR A 105 -5.93 -2.11 19.74
C THR A 105 -6.68 -0.91 19.16
N ILE A 106 -7.43 -1.09 18.07
CA ILE A 106 -8.18 0.03 17.45
C ILE A 106 -9.31 0.53 18.36
N ILE A 107 -9.95 -0.34 19.15
CA ILE A 107 -10.94 0.07 20.14
C ILE A 107 -10.28 0.90 21.25
N THR A 108 -9.13 0.43 21.77
CA THR A 108 -8.35 1.20 22.76
C THR A 108 -7.90 2.54 22.19
N TYR A 109 -7.55 2.58 20.91
CA TYR A 109 -7.14 3.82 20.25
C TYR A 109 -8.30 4.82 20.12
N LEU A 110 -9.52 4.36 19.84
CA LEU A 110 -10.72 5.19 19.89
C LEU A 110 -10.89 5.88 21.25
N ASP A 111 -10.71 5.12 22.33
CA ASP A 111 -10.78 5.66 23.70
C ASP A 111 -9.68 6.69 23.96
N LEU A 112 -8.45 6.43 23.51
CA LEU A 112 -7.31 7.37 23.63
C LEU A 112 -7.55 8.69 22.87
N LEU A 113 -8.24 8.63 21.72
CA LEU A 113 -8.65 9.81 20.97
C LEU A 113 -9.75 10.61 21.68
N GLY A 114 -10.37 10.04 22.71
CA GLY A 114 -11.49 10.63 23.43
C GLY A 114 -12.76 10.73 22.59
N CYS A 115 -12.93 9.82 21.62
CA CYS A 115 -14.14 9.74 20.83
C CYS A 115 -15.26 9.12 21.68
N ARG A 116 -16.33 9.88 21.86
CA ARG A 116 -17.52 9.49 22.66
C ARG A 116 -18.76 9.64 21.81
N ASP A 117 -19.84 9.01 22.24
CA ASP A 117 -21.15 9.10 21.58
C ASP A 117 -21.06 8.74 20.07
N VAL A 118 -20.39 7.63 19.80
CA VAL A 118 -20.20 7.14 18.44
C VAL A 118 -21.55 6.71 17.87
N ALA A 119 -21.97 7.35 16.79
CA ALA A 119 -23.27 7.05 16.16
C ALA A 119 -23.19 5.84 15.23
N GLN A 120 -22.06 5.70 14.52
CA GLN A 120 -21.85 4.63 13.54
C GLN A 120 -20.37 4.30 13.41
N ILE A 121 -20.06 3.03 13.17
CA ILE A 121 -18.72 2.57 12.80
C ILE A 121 -18.84 1.69 11.55
N GLU A 122 -18.13 2.05 10.49
CA GLU A 122 -17.91 1.18 9.34
C GLU A 122 -16.52 0.58 9.43
N HIS A 123 -16.43 -0.73 9.23
CA HIS A 123 -15.19 -1.49 9.43
C HIS A 123 -14.60 -1.89 8.09
N HIS A 124 -13.35 -1.53 7.87
CA HIS A 124 -12.57 -1.95 6.71
C HIS A 124 -11.31 -2.68 7.18
N GLY A 125 -10.92 -3.69 6.45
CA GLY A 125 -9.70 -4.42 6.75
C GLY A 125 -9.08 -4.94 5.47
N PHE A 126 -7.77 -4.77 5.34
CA PHE A 126 -7.05 -5.27 4.19
C PHE A 126 -5.60 -5.63 4.54
N VAL A 127 -4.87 -6.14 3.56
CA VAL A 127 -3.44 -6.38 3.68
C VAL A 127 -2.68 -5.46 2.74
N ILE A 128 -1.58 -4.90 3.24
CA ILE A 128 -0.72 -3.97 2.51
C ILE A 128 0.61 -4.65 2.21
N PRO A 129 1.08 -4.67 0.96
CA PRO A 129 2.34 -5.30 0.59
C PRO A 129 3.50 -4.32 0.78
N ILE A 130 4.12 -4.29 1.95
CA ILE A 130 5.23 -3.40 2.29
C ILE A 130 6.59 -3.81 1.71
N ARG A 131 6.62 -4.80 0.85
CA ARG A 131 7.82 -5.24 0.14
C ARG A 131 7.47 -5.71 -1.27
N PRO A 132 8.19 -5.24 -2.30
CA PRO A 132 8.01 -5.70 -3.67
C PRO A 132 8.19 -7.21 -3.82
N ARG A 133 7.61 -7.77 -4.85
CA ARG A 133 7.86 -9.15 -5.30
C ARG A 133 9.34 -9.36 -5.60
N THR A 134 9.82 -10.59 -5.45
CA THR A 134 11.24 -10.94 -5.65
C THR A 134 11.58 -11.30 -7.10
N GLY A 135 10.59 -11.49 -7.95
CA GLY A 135 10.77 -11.85 -9.35
C GLY A 135 10.64 -10.68 -10.31
N PRO A 136 10.68 -10.93 -11.60
CA PRO A 136 10.42 -9.90 -12.59
C PRO A 136 9.00 -9.34 -12.44
N PHE A 137 8.84 -8.04 -12.69
CA PHE A 137 7.53 -7.38 -12.66
C PHE A 137 6.76 -7.50 -13.98
N MET A 138 7.35 -8.15 -14.96
CA MET A 138 6.70 -8.54 -16.20
C MET A 138 7.08 -9.96 -16.57
N LYS A 139 6.08 -10.75 -17.03
CA LYS A 139 6.26 -12.10 -17.54
C LYS A 139 5.15 -12.41 -18.55
N HIS A 140 5.52 -12.97 -19.71
CA HIS A 140 4.56 -13.38 -20.75
C HIS A 140 3.50 -12.30 -21.07
N ARG A 141 3.92 -11.07 -21.32
CA ARG A 141 3.03 -9.93 -21.65
C ARG A 141 2.10 -9.50 -20.51
N VAL A 142 2.33 -9.96 -19.28
CA VAL A 142 1.64 -9.49 -18.06
C VAL A 142 2.57 -8.61 -17.26
N LEU A 143 2.20 -7.34 -17.06
CA LEU A 143 2.92 -6.37 -16.22
C LEU A 143 2.19 -6.24 -14.89
N LEU A 144 2.92 -6.23 -13.78
CA LEU A 144 2.37 -5.96 -12.45
C LEU A 144 2.56 -4.51 -12.08
N VAL A 145 1.52 -3.85 -11.60
CA VAL A 145 1.54 -2.45 -11.13
C VAL A 145 0.98 -2.33 -9.71
N GLY A 146 1.32 -1.29 -9.01
CA GLY A 146 0.84 -1.00 -7.65
C GLY A 146 1.02 -2.19 -6.69
N ASP A 147 0.03 -2.45 -5.88
CA ASP A 147 0.05 -3.51 -4.86
C ASP A 147 0.17 -4.91 -5.45
N ALA A 148 -0.26 -5.13 -6.69
CA ALA A 148 -0.04 -6.42 -7.36
C ALA A 148 1.44 -6.73 -7.55
N ALA A 149 2.26 -5.68 -7.73
CA ALA A 149 3.73 -5.76 -7.75
C ALA A 149 4.35 -5.69 -6.34
N GLY A 150 3.58 -5.28 -5.34
CA GLY A 150 4.06 -5.04 -3.98
C GLY A 150 4.66 -3.65 -3.80
N PHE A 151 4.18 -2.67 -4.52
CA PHE A 151 4.65 -1.30 -4.48
C PHE A 151 3.82 -0.47 -3.50
N ALA A 152 4.12 -0.59 -2.21
CA ALA A 152 3.64 0.29 -1.17
C ALA A 152 4.82 0.78 -0.33
N ASP A 153 4.72 1.98 0.20
CA ASP A 153 5.76 2.58 1.05
C ASP A 153 5.99 1.71 2.30
N PRO A 154 7.23 1.30 2.58
CA PRO A 154 7.50 0.41 3.71
C PRO A 154 7.33 1.06 5.08
N VAL A 155 7.24 2.38 5.15
CA VAL A 155 7.08 3.15 6.39
C VAL A 155 5.61 3.36 6.71
N THR A 156 4.88 3.92 5.73
CA THR A 156 3.51 4.39 5.92
C THR A 156 2.44 3.43 5.38
N GLY A 157 2.83 2.46 4.53
CA GLY A 157 1.89 1.62 3.80
C GLY A 157 1.16 2.37 2.66
N GLU A 158 1.55 3.63 2.36
CA GLU A 158 0.98 4.38 1.24
C GLU A 158 1.31 3.66 -0.07
N GLY A 159 0.29 3.43 -0.89
CA GLY A 159 0.43 2.73 -2.17
C GLY A 159 -0.09 3.51 -3.37
N ILE A 160 -0.85 4.61 -3.17
CA ILE A 160 -1.53 5.31 -4.26
C ILE A 160 -0.54 5.94 -5.22
N SER A 161 0.48 6.66 -4.71
CA SER A 161 1.51 7.28 -5.54
C SER A 161 2.33 6.26 -6.30
N PHE A 162 2.69 5.15 -5.66
CA PHE A 162 3.41 4.04 -6.29
C PHE A 162 2.56 3.33 -7.34
N ALA A 163 1.26 3.16 -7.11
CA ALA A 163 0.34 2.57 -8.08
C ALA A 163 0.23 3.44 -9.34
N LEU A 164 0.06 4.76 -9.17
CA LEU A 164 0.00 5.71 -10.28
C LEU A 164 1.31 5.72 -11.08
N ARG A 165 2.46 5.86 -10.42
CA ARG A 165 3.79 5.91 -11.05
C ARG A 165 4.14 4.61 -11.76
N SER A 166 3.86 3.45 -11.16
CA SER A 166 4.09 2.16 -11.82
C SER A 166 3.16 1.95 -13.01
N GLY A 167 1.91 2.40 -12.92
CA GLY A 167 0.97 2.41 -14.04
C GLY A 167 1.43 3.28 -15.20
N GLN A 168 1.91 4.49 -14.91
CA GLN A 168 2.53 5.38 -15.91
C GLN A 168 3.76 4.75 -16.56
N SER A 169 4.67 4.16 -15.75
CA SER A 169 5.84 3.45 -16.25
C SER A 169 5.47 2.30 -17.16
N ALA A 170 4.43 1.53 -16.81
CA ALA A 170 3.94 0.43 -17.65
C ALA A 170 3.38 0.94 -18.98
N ALA A 171 2.52 1.98 -18.95
CA ALA A 171 1.94 2.57 -20.14
C ALA A 171 3.02 3.14 -21.07
N GLN A 172 3.96 3.90 -20.53
CA GLN A 172 5.07 4.46 -21.30
C GLN A 172 5.93 3.36 -21.94
N SER A 173 6.22 2.28 -21.20
CA SER A 173 7.00 1.15 -21.70
C SER A 173 6.29 0.42 -22.84
N LEU A 174 4.96 0.30 -22.81
CA LEU A 174 4.16 -0.27 -23.90
C LEU A 174 4.25 0.59 -25.16
N ILE A 175 4.12 1.91 -25.03
CA ILE A 175 4.19 2.87 -26.14
C ILE A 175 5.59 2.85 -26.77
N GLU A 176 6.61 3.08 -25.97
CA GLU A 176 7.99 3.17 -26.44
C GLU A 176 8.56 1.82 -26.91
N GLY A 177 8.05 0.71 -26.36
CA GLY A 177 8.41 -0.64 -26.78
C GLY A 177 7.64 -1.11 -28.00
N ASN A 178 6.79 -0.26 -28.62
CA ASN A 178 5.96 -0.58 -29.78
C ASN A 178 5.20 -1.90 -29.64
N LEU A 179 4.79 -2.22 -28.40
CA LEU A 179 4.11 -3.48 -28.04
C LEU A 179 4.92 -4.75 -28.36
N GLU A 180 6.24 -4.63 -28.50
CA GLU A 180 7.15 -5.77 -28.61
C GLU A 180 7.53 -6.27 -27.22
N GLU A 181 7.32 -7.57 -26.95
CA GLU A 181 7.43 -8.14 -25.61
C GLU A 181 8.79 -7.88 -24.96
N GLN A 182 9.88 -8.13 -25.69
CA GLN A 182 11.23 -7.96 -25.15
C GLN A 182 11.57 -6.48 -24.92
N ALA A 183 11.16 -5.61 -25.82
CA ALA A 183 11.38 -4.17 -25.71
C ALA A 183 10.59 -3.59 -24.54
N VAL A 184 9.33 -3.97 -24.39
CA VAL A 184 8.48 -3.56 -23.25
C VAL A 184 9.06 -4.05 -21.94
N HIS A 185 9.49 -5.31 -21.87
CA HIS A 185 10.10 -5.89 -20.66
C HIS A 185 11.36 -5.11 -20.25
N ALA A 186 12.25 -4.85 -21.19
CA ALA A 186 13.49 -4.12 -20.91
C ALA A 186 13.22 -2.70 -20.42
N LYS A 187 12.31 -1.97 -21.09
CA LYS A 187 11.93 -0.60 -20.73
C LYS A 187 11.23 -0.54 -19.37
N TYR A 188 10.27 -1.43 -19.11
CA TYR A 188 9.56 -1.45 -17.85
C TYR A 188 10.48 -1.78 -16.67
N THR A 189 11.33 -2.79 -16.81
CA THR A 189 12.32 -3.16 -15.79
C THR A 189 13.28 -1.99 -15.50
N ARG A 190 13.77 -1.31 -16.54
CA ARG A 190 14.65 -0.15 -16.39
C ARG A 190 13.93 1.00 -15.68
N SER A 191 12.73 1.36 -16.15
CA SER A 191 11.93 2.44 -15.57
C SER A 191 11.69 2.24 -14.09
N LEU A 192 11.29 1.03 -13.67
CA LEU A 192 11.11 0.70 -12.25
C LEU A 192 12.42 0.78 -11.46
N ALA A 193 13.52 0.28 -12.03
CA ALA A 193 14.83 0.29 -11.37
C ALA A 193 15.36 1.70 -11.12
N GLU A 194 15.05 2.64 -12.02
CA GLU A 194 15.51 4.03 -11.96
C GLU A 194 14.57 4.91 -11.11
N SER A 195 13.27 4.66 -11.12
CA SER A 195 12.28 5.59 -10.52
C SER A 195 11.66 5.13 -9.20
N LEU A 196 11.28 3.84 -9.06
CA LEU A 196 10.56 3.36 -7.88
C LEU A 196 11.43 2.56 -6.90
N MET A 197 12.28 1.70 -7.44
CA MET A 197 13.04 0.76 -6.60
C MET A 197 14.04 1.43 -5.65
N PRO A 198 14.70 2.55 -6.00
CA PRO A 198 15.58 3.26 -5.06
C PRO A 198 14.81 3.79 -3.85
N GLU A 199 13.65 4.39 -4.07
CA GLU A 199 12.78 4.93 -3.01
C GLU A 199 12.26 3.83 -2.08
N LEU A 200 11.75 2.73 -2.63
CA LEU A 200 11.30 1.58 -1.85
C LEU A 200 12.45 0.91 -1.05
N ARG A 201 13.69 0.95 -1.55
CA ARG A 201 14.86 0.47 -0.81
C ARG A 201 15.22 1.39 0.34
N ALA A 202 15.24 2.70 0.09
CA ALA A 202 15.49 3.71 1.12
C ALA A 202 14.40 3.67 2.20
N GLY A 203 13.13 3.60 1.79
CA GLY A 203 11.98 3.45 2.69
C GLY A 203 12.10 2.24 3.60
N ARG A 204 12.57 1.10 3.10
CA ARG A 204 12.81 -0.10 3.93
C ARG A 204 13.89 0.10 4.97
N LEU A 205 14.97 0.79 4.63
CA LEU A 205 16.01 1.10 5.61
C LEU A 205 15.46 2.04 6.69
N PHE A 206 14.72 3.04 6.27
CA PHE A 206 14.09 3.99 7.19
C PHE A 206 13.03 3.33 8.08
N ALA A 207 12.21 2.42 7.53
CA ALA A 207 11.24 1.65 8.31
C ALA A 207 11.91 0.82 9.41
N ARG A 208 13.07 0.19 9.13
CA ARG A 208 13.85 -0.50 10.16
C ARG A 208 14.30 0.44 11.27
N LEU A 209 14.85 1.60 10.93
CA LEU A 209 15.25 2.59 11.95
C LEU A 209 14.05 3.06 12.79
N LEU A 210 12.92 3.29 12.15
CA LEU A 210 11.73 3.79 12.81
C LEU A 210 11.07 2.76 13.74
N TYR A 211 11.00 1.50 13.30
CA TYR A 211 10.25 0.46 14.00
C TYR A 211 11.11 -0.40 14.93
N ASP A 212 12.36 -0.68 14.57
CA ASP A 212 13.24 -1.55 15.37
C ASP A 212 13.94 -0.77 16.50
N PHE A 213 14.00 0.57 16.40
CA PHE A 213 14.65 1.43 17.39
C PHE A 213 13.69 2.46 18.03
N PRO A 214 12.72 2.03 18.86
CA PRO A 214 11.67 2.90 19.38
C PRO A 214 12.20 4.05 20.25
N ARG A 215 13.31 3.87 20.97
CA ARG A 215 13.94 4.93 21.78
C ARG A 215 14.53 6.02 20.89
N LEU A 216 15.23 5.64 19.82
CA LEU A 216 15.80 6.58 18.84
C LEU A 216 14.69 7.36 18.12
N ARG A 217 13.63 6.65 17.68
CA ARG A 217 12.45 7.28 17.09
C ARG A 217 11.83 8.32 18.02
N SER A 218 11.56 7.96 19.28
CA SER A 218 10.94 8.87 20.25
C SER A 218 11.83 10.09 20.51
N TRP A 219 13.13 9.88 20.63
CA TRP A 219 14.08 10.98 20.76
C TRP A 219 14.07 11.92 19.54
N ALA A 220 14.12 11.34 18.33
CA ALA A 220 14.10 12.11 17.08
C ALA A 220 12.81 12.94 16.93
N PHE A 221 11.65 12.35 17.22
CA PHE A 221 10.36 13.03 17.13
C PHE A 221 10.21 14.15 18.17
N VAL A 222 10.69 13.94 19.39
CA VAL A 222 10.66 14.99 20.43
C VAL A 222 11.59 16.15 20.08
N GLN A 223 12.79 15.87 19.54
CA GLN A 223 13.79 16.92 19.26
C GLN A 223 13.58 17.62 17.91
N GLN A 224 13.07 16.92 16.90
CA GLN A 224 13.04 17.38 15.51
C GLN A 224 11.64 17.29 14.86
N GLY A 225 10.63 16.81 15.60
CA GLY A 225 9.31 16.51 15.02
C GLY A 225 8.68 17.72 14.32
N GLN A 226 8.77 18.89 14.89
CA GLN A 226 8.24 20.11 14.30
C GLN A 226 8.94 20.43 12.96
N ARG A 227 10.28 20.33 12.91
CA ARG A 227 11.05 20.55 11.67
C ARG A 227 10.78 19.51 10.58
N LEU A 228 10.49 18.28 11.00
CA LEU A 228 10.14 17.19 10.05
C LEU A 228 8.74 17.37 9.44
N CYS A 229 7.84 18.07 10.13
CA CYS A 229 6.50 18.38 9.60
C CYS A 229 6.47 19.63 8.71
N GLU A 230 7.50 20.48 8.78
CA GLU A 230 7.60 21.73 8.03
C GLU A 230 8.43 21.58 6.72
N ALA A 231 9.11 20.45 6.53
CA ALA A 231 9.94 20.10 5.36
C ALA A 231 9.19 19.30 4.32
#